data_d59166b8a6992acf422516a1ec8e7811
#
_entry.id   d59166b8a6992acf422516a1ec8e7811
#
_cell.length_a   1.000
_cell.length_b   1.000
_cell.length_c   1.000
_cell.angle_alpha   90.00
_cell.angle_beta   90.00
_cell.angle_gamma   90.00
#
_symmetry.space_group_name_H-M   'P 1'
#
loop_
_entity.id
_entity.type
_entity.pdbx_description
1 polymer ?
#
loop_
_entity_poly.entity_id
_entity_poly.type
_entity_poly.pdbx_seq_one_letter_code
_entity_poly.pdbx_strand_id
1 'polypeptide(L)'
;MDLVKLALEIGFSHAAPLNASALRALPEVREMCASGRCRRYGSSWSCPPACGSLEECQGRMRAYTGGVLVQTTAELADDFDYESMSKAQEVHKKNFFTLARQTRLLIPDCLPLTAGSCTICRSCTCPDRPCRFPNKMLSSMEAYGLLVSAVCEASGLPYYYGPGTLTYSACILTKEG
;
A
#
# COMPACT_ATOMS: atom_id res chain seq x y z
N MET A 1 8.23 15.63 12.02
CA MET A 1 6.95 15.93 11.32
C MET A 1 5.95 14.87 11.70
N ASP A 2 4.76 15.24 12.09
CA ASP A 2 3.70 14.30 12.44
C ASP A 2 3.00 13.79 11.16
N LEU A 3 3.42 12.62 10.69
CA LEU A 3 2.85 11.96 9.50
C LEU A 3 1.39 11.53 9.70
N VAL A 4 1.01 11.21 10.94
CA VAL A 4 -0.38 10.85 11.27
C VAL A 4 -1.28 12.06 11.09
N LYS A 5 -0.90 13.20 11.65
CA LYS A 5 -1.63 14.45 11.47
C LYS A 5 -1.74 14.84 10.01
N LEU A 6 -0.61 14.80 9.27
CA LEU A 6 -0.60 15.08 7.84
C LEU A 6 -1.55 14.17 7.05
N ALA A 7 -1.57 12.88 7.35
CA ALA A 7 -2.45 11.93 6.68
C ALA A 7 -3.94 12.26 6.93
N LEU A 8 -4.31 12.58 8.16
CA LEU A 8 -5.69 12.98 8.50
C LEU A 8 -6.09 14.30 7.82
N GLU A 9 -5.19 15.28 7.74
CA GLU A 9 -5.41 16.54 7.02
C GLU A 9 -5.58 16.35 5.50
N ILE A 10 -4.92 15.34 4.90
CA ILE A 10 -5.09 14.98 3.49
C ILE A 10 -6.45 14.32 3.23
N GLY A 11 -7.09 13.74 4.27
CA GLY A 11 -8.43 13.16 4.19
C GLY A 11 -8.48 11.63 4.24
N PHE A 12 -7.52 10.98 4.90
CA PHE A 12 -7.66 9.57 5.28
C PHE A 12 -8.65 9.43 6.43
N SER A 13 -9.41 8.33 6.43
CA SER A 13 -10.38 8.03 7.49
C SER A 13 -9.68 7.73 8.83
N HIS A 14 -8.56 7.02 8.76
CA HIS A 14 -7.76 6.63 9.91
C HIS A 14 -6.28 6.68 9.58
N ALA A 15 -5.45 7.02 10.56
CA ALA A 15 -4.01 6.98 10.49
C ALA A 15 -3.42 6.65 11.87
N ALA A 16 -2.34 5.89 11.90
CA ALA A 16 -1.62 5.55 13.12
C ALA A 16 -0.10 5.44 12.86
N PRO A 17 0.74 5.56 13.89
CA PRO A 17 2.15 5.22 13.77
C PRO A 17 2.31 3.76 13.32
N LEU A 18 3.15 3.53 12.33
CA LEU A 18 3.42 2.19 11.80
C LEU A 18 4.30 1.41 12.78
N ASN A 19 3.86 0.22 13.17
CA ASN A 19 4.68 -0.69 13.94
C ASN A 19 5.60 -1.50 13.02
N ALA A 20 6.88 -1.12 12.94
CA ALA A 20 7.87 -1.77 12.07
C ALA A 20 8.11 -3.25 12.41
N SER A 21 7.80 -3.72 13.62
CA SER A 21 7.96 -5.14 14.01
C SER A 21 7.03 -6.08 13.24
N ALA A 22 5.95 -5.55 12.66
CA ALA A 22 4.99 -6.28 11.83
C ALA A 22 5.40 -6.38 10.34
N LEU A 23 6.49 -5.74 9.93
CA LEU A 23 6.94 -5.72 8.53
C LEU A 23 7.67 -7.03 8.17
N ARG A 24 6.90 -8.09 8.05
CA ARG A 24 7.40 -9.43 7.69
C ARG A 24 6.89 -9.81 6.31
N ALA A 25 7.81 -10.05 5.39
CA ALA A 25 7.49 -10.56 4.05
C ALA A 25 7.19 -12.06 4.14
N LEU A 26 5.93 -12.42 3.93
CA LEU A 26 5.41 -13.78 4.08
C LEU A 26 5.26 -14.45 2.71
N PRO A 27 5.79 -15.68 2.54
CA PRO A 27 5.63 -16.47 1.31
C PRO A 27 4.16 -16.67 0.94
N GLU A 28 3.30 -16.94 1.92
CA GLU A 28 1.87 -17.20 1.72
C GLU A 28 1.15 -16.01 1.06
N VAL A 29 1.53 -14.78 1.40
CA VAL A 29 0.98 -13.57 0.76
C VAL A 29 1.42 -13.48 -0.70
N ARG A 30 2.68 -13.81 -1.00
CA ARG A 30 3.20 -13.86 -2.38
C ARG A 30 2.55 -14.95 -3.20
N GLU A 31 2.26 -16.10 -2.61
CA GLU A 31 1.54 -17.20 -3.27
C GLU A 31 0.13 -16.78 -3.67
N MET A 32 -0.56 -15.99 -2.85
CA MET A 32 -1.86 -15.43 -3.23
C MET A 32 -1.78 -14.53 -4.47
N CYS A 33 -0.70 -13.74 -4.63
CA CYS A 33 -0.47 -12.97 -5.85
C CYS A 33 -0.26 -13.87 -7.07
N ALA A 34 0.42 -15.01 -6.91
CA ALA A 34 0.73 -15.97 -7.97
C ALA A 34 -0.41 -16.95 -8.31
N SER A 35 -1.48 -16.99 -7.50
CA SER A 35 -2.55 -17.98 -7.59
C SER A 35 -3.43 -17.91 -8.86
N GLY A 36 -3.14 -16.99 -9.78
CA GLY A 36 -3.94 -16.77 -11.00
C GLY A 36 -5.19 -15.90 -10.78
N ARG A 37 -5.54 -15.56 -9.55
CA ARG A 37 -6.65 -14.64 -9.23
C ARG A 37 -6.29 -13.17 -9.49
N CYS A 38 -5.00 -12.83 -9.33
CA CYS A 38 -4.50 -11.49 -9.56
C CYS A 38 -3.99 -11.32 -11.00
N ARG A 39 -4.70 -10.53 -11.81
CA ARG A 39 -4.34 -10.26 -13.21
C ARG A 39 -3.07 -9.39 -13.36
N ARG A 40 -2.51 -8.89 -12.26
CA ARG A 40 -1.32 -8.02 -12.28
C ARG A 40 -0.01 -8.77 -12.04
N TYR A 41 -0.08 -10.03 -11.61
CA TYR A 41 1.11 -10.87 -11.47
C TYR A 41 1.82 -11.02 -12.83
N GLY A 42 3.13 -10.76 -12.87
CA GLY A 42 3.94 -10.84 -14.09
C GLY A 42 3.64 -9.78 -15.15
N SER A 43 2.68 -8.87 -14.93
CA SER A 43 2.24 -7.88 -15.94
C SER A 43 2.31 -6.43 -15.44
N SER A 44 2.95 -6.18 -14.30
CA SER A 44 3.14 -4.85 -13.74
C SER A 44 4.47 -4.75 -13.02
N TRP A 45 5.22 -3.66 -13.27
CA TRP A 45 6.49 -3.40 -12.59
C TRP A 45 6.35 -3.22 -11.07
N SER A 46 5.16 -2.84 -10.60
CA SER A 46 4.86 -2.70 -9.17
C SER A 46 4.47 -4.00 -8.47
N CYS A 47 4.34 -5.10 -9.22
CA CYS A 47 3.85 -6.38 -8.73
C CYS A 47 4.89 -7.50 -8.85
N PRO A 48 4.73 -8.62 -8.12
CA PRO A 48 5.59 -9.77 -8.30
C PRO A 48 5.51 -10.38 -9.72
N PRO A 49 6.58 -10.96 -10.22
CA PRO A 49 7.93 -11.00 -9.67
C PRO A 49 8.74 -9.73 -9.90
N ALA A 50 8.25 -8.79 -10.74
CA ALA A 50 9.00 -7.63 -11.23
C ALA A 50 9.38 -6.61 -10.13
N CYS A 51 8.63 -6.52 -9.03
CA CYS A 51 8.97 -5.64 -7.90
C CYS A 51 10.13 -6.15 -7.04
N GLY A 52 10.67 -7.33 -7.35
CA GLY A 52 11.76 -7.99 -6.66
C GLY A 52 11.34 -9.27 -5.94
N SER A 53 12.30 -10.09 -5.54
CA SER A 53 12.07 -11.29 -4.73
C SER A 53 11.52 -10.94 -3.34
N LEU A 54 10.99 -11.94 -2.64
CA LEU A 54 10.51 -11.76 -1.27
C LEU A 54 11.64 -11.34 -0.33
N GLU A 55 12.84 -11.92 -0.51
CA GLU A 55 14.04 -11.60 0.25
C GLU A 55 14.51 -10.16 0.01
N GLU A 56 14.51 -9.70 -1.25
CA GLU A 56 14.83 -8.31 -1.59
C GLU A 56 13.84 -7.33 -0.99
N CYS A 57 12.55 -7.64 -1.03
CA CYS A 57 11.51 -6.81 -0.41
C CYS A 57 11.69 -6.74 1.11
N GLN A 58 11.94 -7.88 1.78
CA GLN A 58 12.25 -7.91 3.21
C GLN A 58 13.52 -7.13 3.53
N GLY A 59 14.56 -7.27 2.71
CA GLY A 59 15.81 -6.52 2.87
C GLY A 59 15.62 -5.02 2.82
N ARG A 60 14.80 -4.53 1.87
CA ARG A 60 14.45 -3.09 1.78
C ARG A 60 13.70 -2.62 3.01
N MET A 61 12.71 -3.39 3.51
CA MET A 61 11.91 -3.00 4.68
C MET A 61 12.73 -2.96 5.98
N ARG A 62 13.75 -3.80 6.13
CA ARG A 62 14.62 -3.82 7.33
C ARG A 62 15.36 -2.51 7.61
N ALA A 63 15.49 -1.65 6.60
CA ALA A 63 16.15 -0.35 6.76
C ALA A 63 15.28 0.69 7.50
N TYR A 64 14.01 0.36 7.77
CA TYR A 64 13.02 1.28 8.33
C TYR A 64 12.59 0.83 9.72
N THR A 65 12.42 1.79 10.62
CA THR A 65 12.10 1.56 12.04
C THR A 65 10.71 2.02 12.45
N GLY A 66 10.00 2.75 11.57
CA GLY A 66 8.67 3.26 11.81
C GLY A 66 8.01 3.80 10.55
N GLY A 67 7.10 4.74 10.73
CA GLY A 67 6.37 5.39 9.64
C GLY A 67 4.91 5.65 9.99
N VAL A 68 4.05 5.66 8.97
CA VAL A 68 2.60 5.85 9.14
C VAL A 68 1.82 4.78 8.39
N LEU A 69 0.83 4.21 9.04
CA LEU A 69 -0.24 3.40 8.44
C LEU A 69 -1.46 4.29 8.23
N VAL A 70 -2.07 4.20 7.05
CA VAL A 70 -3.24 5.02 6.68
C VAL A 70 -4.36 4.16 6.10
N GLN A 71 -5.60 4.56 6.35
CA GLN A 71 -6.78 3.84 5.87
C GLN A 71 -7.83 4.80 5.31
N THR A 72 -8.50 4.35 4.24
CA THR A 72 -9.72 4.94 3.73
C THR A 72 -10.84 3.93 3.88
N THR A 73 -11.83 4.24 4.70
CA THR A 73 -13.01 3.39 4.93
C THR A 73 -14.22 4.02 4.23
N ALA A 74 -14.99 3.19 3.53
CA ALA A 74 -16.26 3.57 2.91
C ALA A 74 -17.38 2.70 3.44
N GLU A 75 -18.57 3.29 3.54
CA GLU A 75 -19.82 2.56 3.75
C GLU A 75 -20.34 2.06 2.40
N LEU A 76 -20.86 0.85 2.39
CA LEU A 76 -21.44 0.18 1.23
C LEU A 76 -22.94 -0.01 1.44
N ALA A 77 -23.73 0.24 0.40
CA ALA A 77 -25.18 -0.02 0.44
C ALA A 77 -25.46 -1.54 0.55
N ASP A 78 -24.66 -2.35 -0.13
CA ASP A 78 -24.66 -3.80 -0.08
C ASP A 78 -23.29 -4.36 -0.54
N ASP A 79 -23.15 -5.69 -0.57
CA ASP A 79 -21.91 -6.38 -0.96
C ASP A 79 -21.53 -6.22 -2.45
N PHE A 80 -22.43 -5.65 -3.26
CA PHE A 80 -22.25 -5.42 -4.70
C PHE A 80 -22.19 -3.93 -5.05
N ASP A 81 -22.02 -3.04 -4.08
CA ASP A 81 -21.89 -1.59 -4.29
C ASP A 81 -20.52 -1.24 -4.90
N TYR A 82 -20.31 -1.69 -6.15
CA TYR A 82 -19.08 -1.44 -6.90
C TYR A 82 -18.79 0.05 -7.12
N GLU A 83 -19.80 0.90 -7.14
CA GLU A 83 -19.61 2.34 -7.30
C GLU A 83 -18.90 2.93 -6.08
N SER A 84 -19.43 2.68 -4.88
CA SER A 84 -18.80 3.12 -3.63
C SER A 84 -17.41 2.51 -3.43
N MET A 85 -17.23 1.23 -3.76
CA MET A 85 -15.93 0.57 -3.71
C MET A 85 -14.91 1.25 -4.63
N SER A 86 -15.28 1.51 -5.88
CA SER A 86 -14.42 2.15 -6.88
C SER A 86 -14.05 3.57 -6.47
N LYS A 87 -15.04 4.35 -6.02
CA LYS A 87 -14.84 5.72 -5.53
C LYS A 87 -13.90 5.76 -4.33
N ALA A 88 -14.08 4.87 -3.35
CA ALA A 88 -13.20 4.76 -2.20
C ALA A 88 -11.75 4.43 -2.59
N GLN A 89 -11.57 3.52 -3.56
CA GLN A 89 -10.26 3.16 -4.10
C GLN A 89 -9.58 4.36 -4.77
N GLU A 90 -10.32 5.12 -5.58
CA GLU A 90 -9.78 6.31 -6.26
C GLU A 90 -9.37 7.39 -5.25
N VAL A 91 -10.23 7.67 -4.25
CA VAL A 91 -9.92 8.60 -3.17
C VAL A 91 -8.68 8.16 -2.41
N HIS A 92 -8.62 6.88 -2.02
CA HIS A 92 -7.46 6.32 -1.31
C HIS A 92 -6.16 6.51 -2.10
N LYS A 93 -6.17 6.15 -3.37
CA LYS A 93 -4.99 6.30 -4.24
C LYS A 93 -4.56 7.75 -4.40
N LYS A 94 -5.50 8.66 -4.66
CA LYS A 94 -5.21 10.10 -4.79
C LYS A 94 -4.58 10.66 -3.51
N ASN A 95 -5.16 10.35 -2.37
CA ASN A 95 -4.67 10.80 -1.07
C ASN A 95 -3.29 10.19 -0.78
N PHE A 96 -3.08 8.91 -1.09
CA PHE A 96 -1.80 8.25 -0.87
C PHE A 96 -0.68 8.80 -1.76
N PHE A 97 -0.95 9.11 -3.02
CA PHE A 97 0.02 9.80 -3.88
C PHE A 97 0.38 11.18 -3.34
N THR A 98 -0.59 11.92 -2.80
CA THR A 98 -0.35 13.23 -2.17
C THR A 98 0.54 13.08 -0.93
N LEU A 99 0.20 12.14 -0.04
CA LEU A 99 0.97 11.86 1.17
C LEU A 99 2.40 11.42 0.82
N ALA A 100 2.56 10.45 -0.08
CA ALA A 100 3.87 9.95 -0.50
C ALA A 100 4.75 11.03 -1.12
N ARG A 101 4.17 11.92 -1.94
CA ARG A 101 4.88 13.07 -2.51
C ARG A 101 5.35 14.03 -1.44
N GLN A 102 4.49 14.42 -0.51
CA GLN A 102 4.83 15.35 0.56
C GLN A 102 5.87 14.74 1.51
N THR A 103 5.71 13.46 1.86
CA THR A 103 6.69 12.76 2.70
C THR A 103 8.06 12.70 2.02
N ARG A 104 8.13 12.39 0.72
CA ARG A 104 9.42 12.34 -0.02
C ARG A 104 10.15 13.67 -0.09
N LEU A 105 9.44 14.79 -0.06
CA LEU A 105 10.07 16.12 -0.01
C LEU A 105 10.81 16.36 1.31
N LEU A 106 10.37 15.76 2.39
CA LEU A 106 10.90 15.95 3.75
C LEU A 106 11.76 14.77 4.21
N ILE A 107 11.40 13.57 3.77
CA ILE A 107 12.09 12.30 4.07
C ILE A 107 12.32 11.57 2.73
N PRO A 108 13.35 11.94 1.95
CA PRO A 108 13.60 11.38 0.62
C PRO A 108 13.74 9.85 0.60
N ASP A 109 14.31 9.29 1.66
CA ASP A 109 14.55 7.86 1.83
C ASP A 109 13.34 7.07 2.35
N CYS A 110 12.12 7.62 2.35
CA CYS A 110 10.93 6.87 2.75
C CYS A 110 10.54 5.82 1.71
N LEU A 111 9.86 4.76 2.16
CA LEU A 111 9.33 3.69 1.31
C LEU A 111 7.80 3.66 1.38
N PRO A 112 7.10 4.26 0.41
CA PRO A 112 5.65 4.17 0.33
C PRO A 112 5.21 2.83 -0.27
N LEU A 113 4.27 2.14 0.42
CA LEU A 113 3.61 0.92 -0.03
C LEU A 113 2.10 1.16 -0.06
N THR A 114 1.51 1.13 -1.26
CA THR A 114 0.10 1.47 -1.52
C THR A 114 -0.83 0.27 -1.36
N ALA A 115 -2.14 0.49 -1.53
CA ALA A 115 -3.13 -0.56 -1.73
C ALA A 115 -3.26 -0.90 -3.22
N GLY A 116 -3.12 -2.16 -3.56
CA GLY A 116 -3.26 -2.65 -4.94
C GLY A 116 -2.14 -2.23 -5.89
N SER A 117 -2.28 -2.59 -7.15
CA SER A 117 -1.25 -2.34 -8.18
C SER A 117 -1.19 -0.89 -8.63
N CYS A 118 -0.04 -0.52 -9.24
CA CYS A 118 0.13 0.78 -9.88
C CYS A 118 -0.88 0.99 -11.03
N THR A 119 -1.44 2.19 -11.10
CA THR A 119 -2.44 2.61 -12.11
C THR A 119 -2.06 3.89 -12.85
N ILE A 120 -0.77 4.27 -12.84
CA ILE A 120 -0.29 5.49 -13.51
C ILE A 120 -0.47 5.38 -15.04
N CYS A 121 -0.21 4.20 -15.59
CA CYS A 121 -0.37 3.95 -17.02
C CYS A 121 -1.66 3.17 -17.29
N ARG A 122 -2.37 3.49 -18.36
CA ARG A 122 -3.52 2.70 -18.83
C ARG A 122 -3.12 1.24 -19.11
N SER A 123 -1.91 1.02 -19.67
CA SER A 123 -1.30 -0.28 -19.85
C SER A 123 0.16 -0.22 -19.41
N CYS A 124 0.57 -1.14 -18.52
CA CYS A 124 1.95 -1.24 -18.06
C CYS A 124 2.87 -1.76 -19.17
N THR A 125 4.13 -1.34 -19.15
CA THR A 125 5.17 -1.81 -20.10
C THR A 125 5.82 -3.12 -19.68
N CYS A 126 5.49 -3.63 -18.49
CA CYS A 126 6.02 -4.88 -17.97
C CYS A 126 5.49 -6.10 -18.76
N PRO A 127 6.32 -7.09 -19.09
CA PRO A 127 7.76 -7.16 -18.85
C PRO A 127 8.62 -6.58 -19.97
N ASP A 128 8.04 -6.20 -21.12
CA ASP A 128 8.74 -6.03 -22.39
C ASP A 128 9.62 -4.77 -22.46
N ARG A 129 9.26 -3.72 -21.75
CA ARG A 129 9.98 -2.43 -21.77
C ARG A 129 10.04 -1.82 -20.36
N PRO A 130 11.07 -1.01 -20.04
CA PRO A 130 11.21 -0.34 -18.74
C PRO A 130 9.98 0.46 -18.33
N CYS A 131 9.78 0.62 -17.03
CA CYS A 131 8.72 1.48 -16.49
C CYS A 131 8.86 2.91 -17.00
N ARG A 132 7.76 3.51 -17.50
CA ARG A 132 7.75 4.91 -17.97
C ARG A 132 7.92 5.92 -16.84
N PHE A 133 7.53 5.56 -15.62
CA PHE A 133 7.51 6.45 -14.46
C PHE A 133 8.09 5.76 -13.20
N PRO A 134 9.38 5.30 -13.24
CA PRO A 134 9.95 4.52 -12.15
C PRO A 134 9.93 5.25 -10.81
N ASN A 135 10.13 6.59 -10.82
CA ASN A 135 10.14 7.41 -9.61
C ASN A 135 8.73 7.69 -9.03
N LYS A 136 7.68 7.41 -9.80
CA LYS A 136 6.28 7.58 -9.36
C LYS A 136 5.61 6.24 -9.07
N MET A 137 6.14 5.14 -9.60
CA MET A 137 5.59 3.80 -9.39
C MET A 137 5.65 3.45 -7.90
N LEU A 138 4.53 2.91 -7.40
CA LEU A 138 4.42 2.40 -6.04
C LEU A 138 3.98 0.94 -6.09
N SER A 139 4.65 0.10 -5.29
CA SER A 139 4.23 -1.27 -5.03
C SER A 139 3.23 -1.32 -3.88
N SER A 140 2.41 -2.36 -3.80
CA SER A 140 1.50 -2.53 -2.69
C SER A 140 2.17 -3.23 -1.50
N MET A 141 1.50 -3.15 -0.35
CA MET A 141 1.91 -3.88 0.86
C MET A 141 1.97 -5.39 0.57
N GLU A 142 0.97 -5.94 -0.11
CA GLU A 142 0.90 -7.35 -0.48
C GLU A 142 1.98 -7.74 -1.50
N ALA A 143 2.34 -6.84 -2.42
CA ALA A 143 3.46 -7.06 -3.34
C ALA A 143 4.80 -7.22 -2.61
N TYR A 144 4.94 -6.63 -1.44
CA TYR A 144 6.08 -6.81 -0.53
C TYR A 144 5.90 -8.00 0.43
N GLY A 145 4.83 -8.78 0.27
CA GLY A 145 4.54 -9.97 1.08
C GLY A 145 3.96 -9.65 2.46
N LEU A 146 3.49 -8.42 2.68
CA LEU A 146 2.92 -8.03 3.97
C LEU A 146 1.48 -8.52 4.11
N LEU A 147 1.17 -9.21 5.23
CA LEU A 147 -0.20 -9.50 5.63
C LEU A 147 -0.80 -8.23 6.22
N VAL A 148 -1.63 -7.55 5.44
CA VAL A 148 -2.15 -6.21 5.78
C VAL A 148 -2.91 -6.20 7.10
N SER A 149 -3.71 -7.23 7.39
CA SER A 149 -4.43 -7.35 8.66
C SER A 149 -3.49 -7.35 9.87
N ALA A 150 -2.39 -8.12 9.79
CA ALA A 150 -1.40 -8.17 10.87
C ALA A 150 -0.67 -6.83 11.06
N VAL A 151 -0.38 -6.11 9.97
CA VAL A 151 0.22 -4.77 10.05
C VAL A 151 -0.75 -3.77 10.67
N CYS A 152 -2.04 -3.81 10.31
CA CYS A 152 -3.07 -2.96 10.89
C CYS A 152 -3.19 -3.20 12.40
N GLU A 153 -3.39 -4.45 12.82
CA GLU A 153 -3.54 -4.83 14.21
C GLU A 153 -2.33 -4.43 15.07
N ALA A 154 -1.12 -4.71 14.58
CA ALA A 154 0.11 -4.34 15.26
C ALA A 154 0.31 -2.83 15.40
N SER A 155 -0.28 -2.04 14.49
CA SER A 155 -0.25 -0.58 14.49
C SER A 155 -1.46 0.04 15.22
N GLY A 156 -2.32 -0.77 15.84
CA GLY A 156 -3.45 -0.32 16.65
C GLY A 156 -4.67 0.13 15.85
N LEU A 157 -4.76 -0.23 14.56
CA LEU A 157 -5.95 0.02 13.74
C LEU A 157 -6.68 -1.29 13.39
N PRO A 158 -8.01 -1.33 13.44
CA PRO A 158 -8.77 -2.46 12.91
C PRO A 158 -8.48 -2.65 11.41
N TYR A 159 -8.43 -3.90 10.97
CA TYR A 159 -8.41 -4.20 9.54
C TYR A 159 -9.81 -4.13 8.91
N TYR A 160 -10.83 -4.42 9.70
CA TYR A 160 -12.23 -4.46 9.30
C TYR A 160 -13.10 -3.68 10.29
N TYR A 161 -13.97 -2.82 9.79
CA TYR A 161 -14.81 -1.90 10.57
C TYR A 161 -16.28 -2.36 10.70
N GLY A 162 -16.57 -3.59 10.33
CA GLY A 162 -17.90 -4.18 10.49
C GLY A 162 -18.68 -4.33 9.17
N PRO A 163 -19.87 -4.94 9.24
CA PRO A 163 -20.73 -5.17 8.06
C PRO A 163 -21.04 -3.88 7.32
N GLY A 164 -21.11 -3.94 6.00
CA GLY A 164 -21.38 -2.78 5.16
C GLY A 164 -20.20 -1.80 5.06
N THR A 165 -18.97 -2.22 5.37
CA THR A 165 -17.79 -1.37 5.21
C THR A 165 -16.72 -2.02 4.34
N LEU A 166 -15.96 -1.18 3.64
CA LEU A 166 -14.75 -1.56 2.91
C LEU A 166 -13.61 -0.63 3.31
N THR A 167 -12.42 -1.18 3.55
CA THR A 167 -11.25 -0.39 3.96
C THR A 167 -10.05 -0.70 3.06
N TYR A 168 -9.45 0.35 2.51
CA TYR A 168 -8.16 0.31 1.83
C TYR A 168 -7.07 0.76 2.80
N SER A 169 -5.98 -0.01 2.91
CA SER A 169 -4.86 0.29 3.79
C SER A 169 -3.55 0.44 3.01
N ALA A 170 -2.74 1.40 3.39
CA ALA A 170 -1.43 1.67 2.83
C ALA A 170 -0.49 2.18 3.92
N CYS A 171 0.83 2.12 3.70
CA CYS A 171 1.79 2.63 4.67
C CYS A 171 2.96 3.36 4.01
N ILE A 172 3.57 4.26 4.75
CA ILE A 172 4.88 4.85 4.39
C ILE A 172 5.86 4.49 5.50
N LEU A 173 6.94 3.82 5.12
CA LEU A 173 8.01 3.44 6.03
C LEU A 173 9.06 4.55 6.09
N THR A 174 9.53 4.86 7.30
CA THR A 174 10.58 5.85 7.56
C THR A 174 11.67 5.26 8.46
N LYS A 175 12.90 5.81 8.37
CA LYS A 175 14.03 5.40 9.20
C LYS A 175 13.94 5.95 10.63
N GLU A 176 13.14 7.00 10.82
CA GLU A 176 12.87 7.62 12.12
C GLU A 176 11.37 7.55 12.35
N GLY A 177 10.95 7.12 13.53
CA GLY A 177 9.56 7.07 13.98
C GLY A 177 9.04 8.42 14.48
#